data_a372c2002688edf7806474d26dbeff25
#
_entry.id   a372c2002688edf7806474d26dbeff25
#
_cell.length_a   1.000
_cell.length_b   1.000
_cell.length_c   1.000
_cell.angle_alpha   90.00
_cell.angle_beta   90.00
_cell.angle_gamma   90.00
#
_symmetry.space_group_name_H-M   'P 1'
#
loop_
_entity.id
_entity.type
_entity.pdbx_description
1 polymer ?
#
loop_
_entity_poly.entity_id
_entity_poly.type
_entity_poly.pdbx_seq_one_letter_code
_entity_poly.pdbx_strand_id
1 'polypeptide(L)'
;MNIALTVLTYSYLYFFGELIVNRFKKSNIVNREVSGIPISLFYPLVSLFLIGNFAVVLNFFIPLKYLILPIFLISGLATVYWVFITKNNLLNLKNFISIIFIPSILGISSYGVWLGWDTGLYHIPHQLILRENPIIFGLTNLNIWFGWSSINEYLSALLWVGDNFLFLRILEIVFFAVFMNFIFYLIFSKDKFYFLVGLSITVFSFLDNFGYLGGGNGFIPMLSVGKYDSALGILFFLTTFLIFNAMKEKIYSSTTFKFILLMSLFSFQMKQTGVYLILILIPFIYQYIKENGTSIASFLKLSYSYIGIFILWLAKNIITTSCLFFPIEFTCIPNLSWHEKIQLDFVDTSMIYSPIDFSSSIPIYSQLETWFNFSKNSQFIINFPITLLIIYLTFKFLTISKSKLNKIMYRGSISIFLFINLIFWYNSNYANFRYGTGIWLLIVASIAYYFSYYELNISSRIQNVAIIIFIFSLAQIPRFYSYQEMFLNRLNIDELNIEYNTEYFQSNYGWGVYPSTVQCWDVPECKVEDKNVQPYEYLGKTIFYGDGVSGN
;
A
#
# COMPACT_ATOMS: atom_id res chain seq x y z
N MET A 1 -17.24 -16.84 -9.17
CA MET A 1 -17.61 -16.17 -7.91
C MET A 1 -16.64 -15.05 -7.57
N ASN A 2 -15.34 -15.26 -7.47
CA ASN A 2 -14.35 -14.25 -7.08
C ASN A 2 -14.38 -12.97 -7.92
N ILE A 3 -14.49 -13.09 -9.26
CA ILE A 3 -14.57 -11.92 -10.15
C ILE A 3 -15.75 -11.04 -9.78
N ALA A 4 -16.93 -11.65 -9.58
CA ALA A 4 -18.14 -10.91 -9.21
C ALA A 4 -17.96 -10.21 -7.84
N LEU A 5 -17.38 -10.89 -6.87
CA LEU A 5 -17.09 -10.33 -5.55
C LEU A 5 -16.06 -9.18 -5.64
N THR A 6 -15.05 -9.31 -6.50
CA THR A 6 -14.08 -8.22 -6.74
C THR A 6 -14.77 -6.98 -7.30
N VAL A 7 -15.63 -7.17 -8.33
CA VAL A 7 -16.41 -6.06 -8.92
C VAL A 7 -17.36 -5.43 -7.90
N LEU A 8 -18.06 -6.24 -7.11
CA LEU A 8 -18.96 -5.75 -6.07
C LEU A 8 -18.21 -4.97 -4.99
N THR A 9 -17.09 -5.51 -4.51
CA THR A 9 -16.25 -4.84 -3.49
C THR A 9 -15.69 -3.52 -4.02
N TYR A 10 -15.16 -3.52 -5.25
CA TYR A 10 -14.65 -2.30 -5.86
C TYR A 10 -15.75 -1.26 -6.07
N SER A 11 -16.90 -1.69 -6.59
CA SER A 11 -18.08 -0.81 -6.81
C SER A 11 -18.58 -0.22 -5.49
N TYR A 12 -18.70 -1.06 -4.46
CA TYR A 12 -19.07 -0.60 -3.11
C TYR A 12 -18.11 0.48 -2.60
N LEU A 13 -16.80 0.23 -2.64
CA LEU A 13 -15.80 1.19 -2.19
C LEU A 13 -15.80 2.47 -3.05
N TYR A 14 -16.03 2.35 -4.35
CA TYR A 14 -16.14 3.49 -5.25
C TYR A 14 -17.33 4.39 -4.87
N PHE A 15 -18.53 3.85 -4.76
CA PHE A 15 -19.72 4.65 -4.47
C PHE A 15 -19.79 5.13 -3.03
N PHE A 16 -19.25 4.38 -2.08
CA PHE A 16 -19.11 4.84 -0.70
C PHE A 16 -18.14 6.02 -0.62
N GLY A 17 -17.00 5.97 -1.30
CA GLY A 17 -16.08 7.09 -1.40
C GLY A 17 -16.67 8.32 -2.11
N GLU A 18 -17.45 8.10 -3.16
CA GLU A 18 -18.21 9.16 -3.83
C GLU A 18 -19.18 9.85 -2.87
N LEU A 19 -19.97 9.07 -2.12
CA LEU A 19 -20.89 9.59 -1.10
C LEU A 19 -20.15 10.48 -0.09
N ILE A 20 -19.05 9.99 0.47
CA ILE A 20 -18.25 10.70 1.47
C ILE A 20 -17.72 12.01 0.90
N VAL A 21 -17.03 11.96 -0.23
CA VAL A 21 -16.45 13.16 -0.86
C VAL A 21 -17.52 14.19 -1.18
N ASN A 22 -18.69 13.78 -1.63
CA ASN A 22 -19.76 14.71 -1.96
C ASN A 22 -20.51 15.29 -0.73
N ARG A 23 -20.62 14.52 0.37
CA ARG A 23 -21.23 14.99 1.62
C ARG A 23 -20.43 16.08 2.33
N PHE A 24 -19.10 16.02 2.25
CA PHE A 24 -18.23 17.05 2.82
C PHE A 24 -18.13 18.34 1.98
N LYS A 25 -18.83 18.40 0.84
CA LYS A 25 -18.88 19.57 -0.04
C LYS A 25 -20.06 20.46 0.30
N LYS A 26 -19.80 21.56 1.02
CA LYS A 26 -20.81 22.58 1.36
C LYS A 26 -21.14 23.58 0.25
N SER A 27 -20.51 23.54 -0.93
CA SER A 27 -20.71 24.51 -2.01
C SER A 27 -20.74 23.89 -3.39
N ASN A 28 -21.64 24.39 -4.25
CA ASN A 28 -21.89 23.94 -5.62
C ASN A 28 -20.75 24.20 -6.62
N ILE A 29 -19.62 24.75 -6.18
CA ILE A 29 -18.47 25.06 -7.03
C ILE A 29 -17.26 24.37 -6.42
N VAL A 30 -17.11 23.08 -6.66
CA VAL A 30 -15.91 22.40 -6.23
C VAL A 30 -15.32 21.70 -7.44
N ASN A 31 -14.11 22.06 -7.76
CA ASN A 31 -13.27 21.34 -8.68
C ASN A 31 -13.31 19.85 -8.31
N ARG A 32 -13.88 19.03 -9.21
CA ARG A 32 -13.90 17.57 -9.08
C ARG A 32 -12.51 16.98 -9.30
N GLU A 33 -11.47 17.78 -9.07
CA GLU A 33 -10.09 17.46 -9.36
C GLU A 33 -9.18 17.70 -8.16
N VAL A 34 -8.19 16.84 -8.04
CA VAL A 34 -7.07 16.94 -7.11
C VAL A 34 -5.81 17.04 -7.95
N SER A 35 -5.06 18.14 -7.81
CA SER A 35 -3.87 18.38 -8.64
C SER A 35 -4.13 18.29 -10.15
N GLY A 36 -5.34 18.65 -10.63
CA GLY A 36 -5.72 18.52 -12.04
C GLY A 36 -6.13 17.10 -12.47
N ILE A 37 -6.25 16.16 -11.53
CA ILE A 37 -6.70 14.79 -11.75
C ILE A 37 -8.09 14.59 -11.16
N PRO A 38 -9.04 13.91 -11.85
CA PRO A 38 -10.37 13.65 -11.32
C PRO A 38 -10.31 12.88 -10.00
N ILE A 39 -10.90 13.43 -8.94
CA ILE A 39 -10.92 12.80 -7.61
C ILE A 39 -11.65 11.45 -7.61
N SER A 40 -12.55 11.24 -8.57
CA SER A 40 -13.31 9.99 -8.72
C SER A 40 -12.42 8.76 -8.92
N LEU A 41 -11.22 8.92 -9.46
CA LEU A 41 -10.25 7.83 -9.60
C LEU A 41 -9.80 7.27 -8.24
N PHE A 42 -9.91 8.07 -7.18
CA PHE A 42 -9.39 7.75 -5.85
C PHE A 42 -10.49 7.45 -4.82
N TYR A 43 -11.77 7.42 -5.21
CA TYR A 43 -12.87 7.14 -4.28
C TYR A 43 -12.69 5.85 -3.49
N PRO A 44 -12.24 4.71 -4.08
CA PRO A 44 -11.99 3.50 -3.30
C PRO A 44 -10.92 3.68 -2.21
N LEU A 45 -9.87 4.48 -2.46
CA LEU A 45 -8.82 4.75 -1.46
C LEU A 45 -9.36 5.60 -0.30
N VAL A 46 -10.25 6.57 -0.58
CA VAL A 46 -10.93 7.35 0.47
C VAL A 46 -11.77 6.44 1.35
N SER A 47 -12.49 5.49 0.75
CA SER A 47 -13.28 4.50 1.48
C SER A 47 -12.42 3.63 2.39
N LEU A 48 -11.35 3.05 1.84
CA LEU A 48 -10.42 2.21 2.60
C LEU A 48 -9.76 2.97 3.74
N PHE A 49 -9.30 4.20 3.48
CA PHE A 49 -8.73 5.06 4.52
C PHE A 49 -9.70 5.29 5.69
N LEU A 50 -10.96 5.60 5.38
CA LEU A 50 -11.96 5.88 6.41
C LEU A 50 -12.39 4.63 7.16
N ILE A 51 -12.67 3.54 6.46
CA ILE A 51 -13.06 2.26 7.09
C ILE A 51 -11.92 1.76 7.98
N GLY A 52 -10.67 1.78 7.50
CA GLY A 52 -9.51 1.36 8.27
C GLY A 52 -9.28 2.20 9.51
N ASN A 53 -9.33 3.54 9.40
CA ASN A 53 -9.15 4.41 10.57
C ASN A 53 -10.32 4.30 11.56
N PHE A 54 -11.55 4.11 11.07
CA PHE A 54 -12.70 3.84 11.93
C PHE A 54 -12.53 2.53 12.70
N ALA A 55 -12.04 1.48 12.03
CA ALA A 55 -11.70 0.22 12.69
C ALA A 55 -10.61 0.41 13.76
N VAL A 56 -9.55 1.16 13.47
CA VAL A 56 -8.50 1.48 14.46
C VAL A 56 -9.10 2.17 15.68
N VAL A 57 -9.90 3.24 15.49
CA VAL A 57 -10.54 3.97 16.59
C VAL A 57 -11.39 3.05 17.46
N LEU A 58 -12.22 2.22 16.86
CA LEU A 58 -13.14 1.37 17.59
C LEU A 58 -12.43 0.20 18.26
N ASN A 59 -11.34 -0.30 17.71
CA ASN A 59 -10.56 -1.37 18.33
C ASN A 59 -9.91 -0.96 19.66
N PHE A 60 -9.75 0.33 19.94
CA PHE A 60 -9.36 0.78 21.28
C PHE A 60 -10.35 0.33 22.37
N PHE A 61 -11.60 0.09 22.00
CA PHE A 61 -12.69 -0.16 22.95
C PHE A 61 -13.28 -1.56 22.83
N ILE A 62 -13.42 -2.07 21.60
CA ILE A 62 -14.14 -3.32 21.31
C ILE A 62 -13.44 -4.17 20.26
N PRO A 63 -13.58 -5.51 20.32
CA PRO A 63 -13.11 -6.41 19.27
C PRO A 63 -13.74 -6.12 17.91
N LEU A 64 -12.94 -6.23 16.83
CA LEU A 64 -13.43 -5.88 15.49
C LEU A 64 -14.54 -6.81 14.97
N LYS A 65 -14.62 -8.05 15.43
CA LYS A 65 -15.68 -8.98 15.01
C LYS A 65 -17.10 -8.44 15.22
N TYR A 66 -17.31 -7.66 16.27
CA TYR A 66 -18.61 -7.05 16.55
C TYR A 66 -18.94 -5.87 15.63
N LEU A 67 -17.94 -5.34 14.93
CA LEU A 67 -18.07 -4.18 14.05
C LEU A 67 -18.31 -4.53 12.59
N ILE A 68 -18.03 -5.76 12.18
CA ILE A 68 -18.11 -6.20 10.79
C ILE A 68 -19.51 -5.93 10.24
N LEU A 69 -20.54 -6.51 10.89
CA LEU A 69 -21.92 -6.37 10.42
C LEU A 69 -22.40 -4.91 10.47
N PRO A 70 -22.27 -4.15 11.59
CA PRO A 70 -22.69 -2.75 11.62
C PRO A 70 -22.00 -1.87 10.58
N ILE A 71 -20.68 -1.99 10.40
CA ILE A 71 -19.95 -1.19 9.43
C ILE A 71 -20.47 -1.45 8.02
N PHE A 72 -20.51 -2.71 7.60
CA PHE A 72 -20.90 -3.05 6.23
C PHE A 72 -22.40 -2.86 5.97
N LEU A 73 -23.25 -3.05 6.98
CA LEU A 73 -24.69 -2.78 6.86
C LEU A 73 -24.94 -1.28 6.67
N ILE A 74 -24.42 -0.46 7.58
CA ILE A 74 -24.66 1.00 7.56
C ILE A 74 -24.05 1.63 6.31
N SER A 75 -22.78 1.34 6.02
CA SER A 75 -22.11 1.90 4.85
C SER A 75 -22.68 1.33 3.54
N GLY A 76 -23.09 0.06 3.52
CA GLY A 76 -23.76 -0.58 2.38
C GLY A 76 -25.11 0.06 2.08
N LEU A 77 -25.99 0.21 3.08
CA LEU A 77 -27.28 0.89 2.94
C LEU A 77 -27.10 2.34 2.49
N ALA A 78 -26.14 3.06 3.08
CA ALA A 78 -25.82 4.43 2.67
C ALA A 78 -25.34 4.49 1.22
N THR A 79 -24.55 3.53 0.76
CA THR A 79 -24.08 3.43 -0.61
C THR A 79 -25.21 3.13 -1.58
N VAL A 80 -26.07 2.17 -1.28
CA VAL A 80 -27.25 1.82 -2.11
C VAL A 80 -28.17 3.04 -2.23
N TYR A 81 -28.47 3.69 -1.11
CA TYR A 81 -29.27 4.92 -1.10
C TYR A 81 -28.66 6.02 -1.96
N TRP A 82 -27.32 6.20 -1.88
CA TRP A 82 -26.59 7.18 -2.68
C TRP A 82 -26.67 6.90 -4.18
N VAL A 83 -26.42 5.66 -4.60
CA VAL A 83 -26.50 5.22 -6.00
C VAL A 83 -27.92 5.45 -6.55
N PHE A 84 -28.95 5.14 -5.73
CA PHE A 84 -30.35 5.32 -6.11
C PHE A 84 -30.71 6.81 -6.33
N ILE A 85 -30.26 7.72 -5.46
CA ILE A 85 -30.54 9.16 -5.57
C ILE A 85 -29.78 9.78 -6.73
N THR A 86 -28.51 9.43 -6.91
CA THR A 86 -27.65 10.08 -7.92
C THR A 86 -27.97 9.59 -9.34
N LYS A 87 -28.76 8.52 -9.47
CA LYS A 87 -29.07 7.89 -10.76
C LYS A 87 -27.81 7.66 -11.60
N ASN A 88 -26.73 7.24 -10.96
CA ASN A 88 -25.44 7.03 -11.59
C ASN A 88 -25.59 6.12 -12.80
N ASN A 89 -25.23 6.62 -13.97
CA ASN A 89 -25.31 5.86 -15.22
C ASN A 89 -24.09 4.93 -15.34
N LEU A 90 -24.19 3.73 -14.77
CA LEU A 90 -23.17 2.67 -14.87
C LEU A 90 -22.97 2.21 -16.32
N LEU A 91 -23.97 2.45 -17.21
CA LEU A 91 -23.91 2.06 -18.61
C LEU A 91 -23.08 3.03 -19.46
N ASN A 92 -22.63 4.15 -18.91
CA ASN A 92 -21.64 4.98 -19.59
C ASN A 92 -20.34 4.16 -19.77
N LEU A 93 -19.84 4.08 -20.99
CA LEU A 93 -18.66 3.29 -21.36
C LEU A 93 -17.46 3.53 -20.43
N LYS A 94 -17.21 4.78 -20.03
CA LYS A 94 -16.12 5.12 -19.11
C LYS A 94 -16.33 4.49 -17.72
N ASN A 95 -17.53 4.60 -17.18
CA ASN A 95 -17.87 4.00 -15.88
C ASN A 95 -17.84 2.48 -15.95
N PHE A 96 -18.35 1.90 -17.03
CA PHE A 96 -18.29 0.46 -17.26
C PHE A 96 -16.84 -0.06 -17.25
N ILE A 97 -15.94 0.60 -18.00
CA ILE A 97 -14.52 0.21 -18.03
C ILE A 97 -13.90 0.35 -16.65
N SER A 98 -14.11 1.47 -15.96
CA SER A 98 -13.46 1.77 -14.69
C SER A 98 -13.99 0.95 -13.52
N ILE A 99 -15.29 0.68 -13.45
CA ILE A 99 -15.93 0.07 -12.28
C ILE A 99 -16.16 -1.44 -12.48
N ILE A 100 -16.30 -1.89 -13.73
CA ILE A 100 -16.64 -3.28 -14.03
C ILE A 100 -15.49 -3.97 -14.75
N PHE A 101 -15.06 -3.48 -15.92
CA PHE A 101 -14.14 -4.20 -16.79
C PHE A 101 -12.75 -4.36 -16.17
N ILE A 102 -12.11 -3.28 -15.73
CA ILE A 102 -10.78 -3.34 -15.09
C ILE A 102 -10.79 -4.20 -13.82
N PRO A 103 -11.72 -4.01 -12.85
CA PRO A 103 -11.81 -4.89 -11.70
C PRO A 103 -12.12 -6.35 -12.05
N SER A 104 -12.88 -6.62 -13.13
CA SER A 104 -13.16 -8.00 -13.57
C SER A 104 -11.90 -8.72 -14.02
N ILE A 105 -11.08 -8.09 -14.86
CA ILE A 105 -9.81 -8.68 -15.32
C ILE A 105 -8.89 -8.90 -14.13
N LEU A 106 -8.70 -7.89 -13.27
CA LEU A 106 -7.87 -8.01 -12.09
C LEU A 106 -8.39 -9.04 -11.09
N GLY A 107 -9.72 -9.22 -11.02
CA GLY A 107 -10.38 -10.22 -10.17
C GLY A 107 -9.96 -11.66 -10.49
N ILE A 108 -9.46 -11.92 -11.71
CA ILE A 108 -8.87 -13.21 -12.08
C ILE A 108 -7.64 -13.51 -11.22
N SER A 109 -6.88 -12.48 -10.82
CA SER A 109 -5.71 -12.65 -9.95
C SER A 109 -6.06 -13.27 -8.60
N SER A 110 -7.29 -13.11 -8.11
CA SER A 110 -7.71 -13.70 -6.82
C SER A 110 -7.65 -15.22 -6.78
N TYR A 111 -7.68 -15.87 -7.94
CA TYR A 111 -7.51 -17.33 -8.04
C TYR A 111 -6.06 -17.77 -7.85
N GLY A 112 -5.09 -16.87 -8.08
CA GLY A 112 -3.65 -17.15 -7.96
C GLY A 112 -2.97 -16.51 -6.75
N VAL A 113 -3.69 -15.72 -5.94
CA VAL A 113 -3.15 -15.18 -4.69
C VAL A 113 -3.01 -16.31 -3.69
N TRP A 114 -1.81 -16.52 -3.20
CA TRP A 114 -1.46 -17.62 -2.31
C TRP A 114 -1.21 -17.13 -0.88
N LEU A 115 -1.27 -18.06 0.05
CA LEU A 115 -0.92 -17.83 1.45
C LEU A 115 0.58 -18.08 1.61
N GLY A 116 1.35 -17.00 1.78
CA GLY A 116 2.81 -17.10 1.96
C GLY A 116 3.18 -17.46 3.39
N TRP A 117 4.49 -17.73 3.60
CA TRP A 117 5.01 -18.05 4.94
C TRP A 117 4.65 -16.98 5.97
N ASP A 118 4.88 -15.69 5.65
CA ASP A 118 4.58 -14.58 6.54
C ASP A 118 3.07 -14.46 6.85
N THR A 119 2.21 -14.93 5.94
CA THR A 119 0.76 -14.89 6.11
C THR A 119 0.34 -15.72 7.34
N GLY A 120 0.85 -16.95 7.47
CA GLY A 120 0.56 -17.82 8.60
C GLY A 120 1.37 -17.49 9.84
N LEU A 121 2.55 -16.86 9.69
CA LEU A 121 3.44 -16.55 10.80
C LEU A 121 2.91 -15.37 11.64
N TYR A 122 2.45 -14.29 11.00
CA TYR A 122 2.04 -13.09 11.74
C TYR A 122 0.85 -12.33 11.14
N HIS A 123 0.58 -12.38 9.83
CA HIS A 123 -0.52 -11.59 9.28
C HIS A 123 -1.90 -12.09 9.71
N ILE A 124 -2.21 -13.37 9.49
CA ILE A 124 -3.48 -13.97 9.92
C ILE A 124 -3.61 -13.98 11.45
N PRO A 125 -2.58 -14.39 12.23
CA PRO A 125 -2.64 -14.33 13.69
C PRO A 125 -2.90 -12.92 14.22
N HIS A 126 -2.24 -11.89 13.65
CA HIS A 126 -2.48 -10.50 14.06
C HIS A 126 -3.93 -10.06 13.76
N GLN A 127 -4.43 -10.37 12.57
CA GLN A 127 -5.82 -10.05 12.21
C GLN A 127 -6.82 -10.74 13.14
N LEU A 128 -6.55 -11.98 13.51
CA LEU A 128 -7.39 -12.73 14.45
C LEU A 128 -7.40 -12.07 15.83
N ILE A 129 -6.23 -11.65 16.34
CA ILE A 129 -6.12 -10.93 17.60
C ILE A 129 -6.94 -9.64 17.56
N LEU A 130 -6.86 -8.87 16.50
CA LEU A 130 -7.66 -7.65 16.32
C LEU A 130 -9.17 -7.93 16.28
N ARG A 131 -9.57 -9.09 15.75
CA ARG A 131 -10.97 -9.51 15.69
C ARG A 131 -11.51 -9.90 17.06
N GLU A 132 -10.71 -10.65 17.82
CA GLU A 132 -11.16 -11.25 19.08
C GLU A 132 -10.96 -10.33 20.28
N ASN A 133 -10.06 -9.35 20.19
CA ASN A 133 -9.67 -8.50 21.31
C ASN A 133 -9.76 -7.00 20.97
N PRO A 134 -10.09 -6.14 21.95
CA PRO A 134 -9.73 -4.75 21.86
C PRO A 134 -8.20 -4.61 21.87
N ILE A 135 -7.70 -3.41 21.64
CA ILE A 135 -6.26 -3.15 21.60
C ILE A 135 -5.54 -3.74 22.82
N ILE A 136 -4.46 -4.48 22.56
CA ILE A 136 -3.65 -5.17 23.58
C ILE A 136 -2.38 -4.37 23.84
N PHE A 137 -2.02 -4.20 25.11
CA PHE A 137 -0.79 -3.55 25.53
C PHE A 137 0.38 -4.54 25.44
N GLY A 138 1.51 -4.08 24.86
CA GLY A 138 2.71 -4.91 24.71
C GLY A 138 2.51 -6.12 23.80
N LEU A 139 1.72 -5.97 22.74
CA LEU A 139 1.42 -7.04 21.79
C LEU A 139 2.70 -7.62 21.15
N THR A 140 3.76 -6.82 21.03
CA THR A 140 5.08 -7.28 20.54
C THR A 140 5.75 -8.29 21.46
N ASN A 141 5.38 -8.35 22.74
CA ASN A 141 5.90 -9.35 23.68
C ASN A 141 5.32 -10.74 23.39
N LEU A 142 4.15 -10.81 22.76
CA LEU A 142 3.59 -12.07 22.26
C LEU A 142 4.27 -12.52 20.96
N ASN A 143 4.39 -11.61 20.01
CA ASN A 143 5.09 -11.86 18.74
C ASN A 143 5.64 -10.53 18.21
N ILE A 144 6.95 -10.46 18.07
CA ILE A 144 7.66 -9.25 17.67
C ILE A 144 7.18 -8.70 16.31
N TRP A 145 6.78 -9.57 15.39
CA TRP A 145 6.29 -9.20 14.06
C TRP A 145 4.99 -8.39 14.09
N PHE A 146 4.24 -8.42 15.20
CA PHE A 146 3.03 -7.60 15.39
C PHE A 146 3.34 -6.11 15.56
N GLY A 147 4.59 -5.76 15.85
CA GLY A 147 5.04 -4.37 15.93
C GLY A 147 5.02 -3.62 14.60
N TRP A 148 5.10 -4.33 13.47
CA TRP A 148 4.93 -3.74 12.14
C TRP A 148 3.46 -3.61 11.71
N SER A 149 2.60 -3.36 12.66
CA SER A 149 1.18 -3.20 12.41
C SER A 149 0.89 -2.20 11.28
N SER A 150 0.03 -2.62 10.36
CA SER A 150 -0.44 -1.87 9.21
C SER A 150 -1.95 -1.61 9.32
N ILE A 151 -2.42 -0.51 8.74
CA ILE A 151 -3.86 -0.29 8.58
C ILE A 151 -4.50 -1.39 7.71
N ASN A 152 -3.70 -2.04 6.87
CA ASN A 152 -4.13 -3.19 6.07
C ASN A 152 -4.57 -4.38 6.94
N GLU A 153 -3.94 -4.58 8.10
CA GLU A 153 -4.35 -5.62 9.05
C GLU A 153 -5.75 -5.34 9.63
N TYR A 154 -6.05 -4.09 9.94
CA TYR A 154 -7.38 -3.68 10.40
C TYR A 154 -8.44 -3.84 9.30
N LEU A 155 -8.12 -3.45 8.06
CA LEU A 155 -8.99 -3.65 6.90
C LEU A 155 -9.22 -5.15 6.65
N SER A 156 -8.16 -5.94 6.69
CA SER A 156 -8.22 -7.39 6.50
C SER A 156 -9.05 -8.05 7.59
N ALA A 157 -8.86 -7.67 8.86
CA ALA A 157 -9.64 -8.20 9.99
C ALA A 157 -11.15 -7.97 9.84
N LEU A 158 -11.58 -6.89 9.18
CA LEU A 158 -12.99 -6.64 8.86
C LEU A 158 -13.50 -7.50 7.69
N LEU A 159 -12.62 -7.98 6.82
CA LEU A 159 -13.00 -8.71 5.61
C LEU A 159 -13.11 -10.23 5.81
N TRP A 160 -12.89 -10.73 7.00
CA TRP A 160 -13.15 -12.13 7.30
C TRP A 160 -14.65 -12.36 7.43
N VAL A 161 -15.20 -13.22 6.58
CA VAL A 161 -16.58 -13.65 6.65
C VAL A 161 -16.61 -15.11 7.14
N GLY A 162 -16.87 -15.27 8.43
CA GLY A 162 -16.62 -16.55 9.09
C GLY A 162 -15.12 -16.88 9.05
N ASP A 163 -14.77 -18.12 8.78
CA ASP A 163 -13.40 -18.59 8.62
C ASP A 163 -12.92 -18.50 7.15
N ASN A 164 -13.60 -17.67 6.35
CA ASN A 164 -13.34 -17.57 4.92
C ASN A 164 -12.45 -16.36 4.60
N PHE A 165 -11.26 -16.64 4.06
CA PHE A 165 -10.25 -15.65 3.68
C PHE A 165 -10.39 -15.12 2.23
N LEU A 166 -11.50 -15.41 1.55
CA LEU A 166 -11.68 -15.03 0.15
C LEU A 166 -11.55 -13.51 -0.06
N PHE A 167 -12.16 -12.72 0.81
CA PHE A 167 -12.11 -11.26 0.70
C PHE A 167 -10.71 -10.68 0.96
N LEU A 168 -9.85 -11.37 1.70
CA LEU A 168 -8.45 -10.94 1.90
C LEU A 168 -7.67 -10.95 0.59
N ARG A 169 -8.01 -11.87 -0.32
CA ARG A 169 -7.42 -11.94 -1.66
C ARG A 169 -7.86 -10.76 -2.55
N ILE A 170 -9.02 -10.17 -2.27
CA ILE A 170 -9.61 -9.07 -3.04
C ILE A 170 -9.05 -7.71 -2.62
N LEU A 171 -8.63 -7.54 -1.37
CA LEU A 171 -8.19 -6.25 -0.84
C LEU A 171 -7.04 -5.64 -1.64
N GLU A 172 -5.99 -6.41 -1.93
CA GLU A 172 -4.85 -5.96 -2.76
C GLU A 172 -5.31 -5.58 -4.18
N ILE A 173 -6.24 -6.33 -4.74
CA ILE A 173 -6.78 -6.09 -6.09
C ILE A 173 -7.44 -4.71 -6.19
N VAL A 174 -8.03 -4.20 -5.10
CA VAL A 174 -8.63 -2.85 -5.09
C VAL A 174 -7.58 -1.78 -5.35
N PHE A 175 -6.40 -1.87 -4.72
CA PHE A 175 -5.31 -0.90 -4.97
C PHE A 175 -4.84 -0.96 -6.43
N PHE A 176 -4.70 -2.16 -6.98
CA PHE A 176 -4.37 -2.35 -8.39
C PHE A 176 -5.44 -1.79 -9.32
N ALA A 177 -6.72 -1.99 -9.00
CA ALA A 177 -7.82 -1.46 -9.81
C ALA A 177 -7.83 0.07 -9.83
N VAL A 178 -7.55 0.72 -8.70
CA VAL A 178 -7.35 2.17 -8.65
C VAL A 178 -6.17 2.59 -9.52
N PHE A 179 -5.04 1.89 -9.40
CA PHE A 179 -3.85 2.21 -10.17
C PHE A 179 -4.06 2.05 -11.68
N MET A 180 -4.66 0.94 -12.12
CA MET A 180 -4.93 0.71 -13.54
C MET A 180 -5.98 1.67 -14.09
N ASN A 181 -6.97 2.07 -13.30
CA ASN A 181 -7.90 3.15 -13.66
C ASN A 181 -7.18 4.50 -13.82
N PHE A 182 -6.22 4.78 -12.94
CA PHE A 182 -5.39 5.98 -13.07
C PHE A 182 -4.56 5.95 -14.36
N ILE A 183 -3.89 4.83 -14.67
CA ILE A 183 -3.12 4.67 -15.92
C ILE A 183 -4.03 4.78 -17.15
N PHE A 184 -5.21 4.16 -17.11
CA PHE A 184 -6.22 4.29 -18.16
C PHE A 184 -6.59 5.76 -18.40
N TYR A 185 -6.88 6.51 -17.33
CA TYR A 185 -7.15 7.94 -17.44
C TYR A 185 -5.99 8.70 -18.10
N LEU A 186 -4.75 8.41 -17.72
CA LEU A 186 -3.58 9.08 -18.26
C LEU A 186 -3.40 8.80 -19.77
N ILE A 187 -3.60 7.56 -20.22
CA ILE A 187 -3.47 7.17 -21.64
C ILE A 187 -4.54 7.87 -22.51
N PHE A 188 -5.73 8.06 -21.97
CA PHE A 188 -6.83 8.75 -22.67
C PHE A 188 -6.78 10.27 -22.52
N SER A 189 -5.81 10.80 -21.76
CA SER A 189 -5.66 12.24 -21.60
C SER A 189 -5.20 12.90 -22.90
N LYS A 190 -5.74 14.08 -23.18
CA LYS A 190 -5.24 14.98 -24.23
C LYS A 190 -3.95 15.71 -23.79
N ASP A 191 -3.70 15.77 -22.50
CA ASP A 191 -2.46 16.31 -21.97
C ASP A 191 -1.30 15.39 -22.29
N LYS A 192 -0.30 15.95 -22.98
CA LYS A 192 0.87 15.24 -23.45
C LYS A 192 1.69 14.62 -22.31
N PHE A 193 1.85 15.33 -21.21
CA PHE A 193 2.59 14.84 -20.05
C PHE A 193 1.89 13.62 -19.44
N TYR A 194 0.57 13.73 -19.23
CA TYR A 194 -0.22 12.61 -18.71
C TYR A 194 -0.16 11.39 -19.63
N PHE A 195 -0.34 11.60 -20.92
CA PHE A 195 -0.21 10.51 -21.91
C PHE A 195 1.15 9.82 -21.84
N LEU A 196 2.26 10.59 -21.78
CA LEU A 196 3.59 10.02 -21.70
C LEU A 196 3.83 9.23 -20.42
N VAL A 197 3.35 9.73 -19.26
CA VAL A 197 3.43 8.99 -18.01
C VAL A 197 2.65 7.68 -18.10
N GLY A 198 1.41 7.73 -18.60
CA GLY A 198 0.57 6.54 -18.79
C GLY A 198 1.24 5.51 -19.72
N LEU A 199 1.77 5.97 -20.84
CA LEU A 199 2.49 5.13 -21.80
C LEU A 199 3.76 4.52 -21.20
N SER A 200 4.56 5.30 -20.47
CA SER A 200 5.78 4.81 -19.83
C SER A 200 5.50 3.66 -18.87
N ILE A 201 4.52 3.85 -17.99
CA ILE A 201 4.16 2.83 -16.99
C ILE A 201 3.55 1.60 -17.67
N THR A 202 2.74 1.81 -18.71
CA THR A 202 2.15 0.70 -19.49
C THR A 202 3.22 -0.13 -20.20
N VAL A 203 4.19 0.53 -20.84
CA VAL A 203 5.32 -0.15 -21.50
C VAL A 203 6.18 -0.88 -20.48
N PHE A 204 6.43 -0.26 -19.34
CA PHE A 204 7.15 -0.91 -18.23
C PHE A 204 6.42 -2.15 -17.74
N SER A 205 5.11 -2.06 -17.47
CA SER A 205 4.28 -3.20 -17.06
C SER A 205 4.30 -4.34 -18.08
N PHE A 206 4.20 -3.99 -19.36
CA PHE A 206 4.20 -4.98 -20.44
C PHE A 206 5.55 -5.71 -20.53
N LEU A 207 6.66 -4.95 -20.55
CA LEU A 207 8.00 -5.52 -20.76
C LEU A 207 8.51 -6.29 -19.53
N ASP A 208 8.11 -5.91 -18.32
CA ASP A 208 8.54 -6.60 -17.10
C ASP A 208 8.14 -8.09 -17.10
N ASN A 209 7.02 -8.43 -17.73
CA ASN A 209 6.57 -9.82 -17.84
C ASN A 209 7.33 -10.64 -18.92
N PHE A 210 8.02 -10.00 -19.84
CA PHE A 210 8.76 -10.65 -20.94
C PHE A 210 10.29 -10.50 -20.82
N GLY A 211 10.78 -10.03 -19.69
CA GLY A 211 12.19 -9.80 -19.49
C GLY A 211 13.03 -11.06 -19.30
N TYR A 212 14.30 -10.86 -19.00
CA TYR A 212 15.27 -11.91 -18.70
C TYR A 212 14.72 -12.89 -17.65
N LEU A 213 14.84 -14.18 -17.91
CA LEU A 213 14.30 -15.27 -17.09
C LEU A 213 12.77 -15.22 -16.85
N GLY A 214 12.04 -14.63 -17.78
CA GLY A 214 10.59 -14.72 -17.79
C GLY A 214 9.83 -13.79 -16.83
N GLY A 215 10.42 -12.65 -16.47
CA GLY A 215 9.71 -11.57 -15.78
C GLY A 215 9.04 -11.99 -14.49
N GLY A 216 9.72 -12.73 -13.64
CA GLY A 216 9.12 -13.27 -12.41
C GLY A 216 8.73 -12.25 -11.35
N ASN A 217 9.05 -10.99 -11.56
CA ASN A 217 8.80 -9.91 -10.60
C ASN A 217 7.81 -8.90 -11.09
N GLY A 218 6.92 -9.15 -12.03
CA GLY A 218 5.99 -8.15 -12.53
C GLY A 218 6.10 -6.80 -11.80
N PHE A 219 6.13 -5.69 -12.45
CA PHE A 219 6.37 -4.40 -11.78
C PHE A 219 5.47 -4.19 -10.56
N ILE A 220 4.37 -4.93 -10.51
CA ILE A 220 3.43 -4.99 -9.41
C ILE A 220 3.09 -6.47 -9.17
N PRO A 221 3.88 -7.20 -8.37
CA PRO A 221 3.53 -8.57 -8.01
C PRO A 221 2.25 -8.57 -7.16
N MET A 222 1.28 -9.41 -7.53
CA MET A 222 0.20 -9.76 -6.62
C MET A 222 0.80 -10.61 -5.51
N LEU A 223 0.99 -10.00 -4.36
CA LEU A 223 1.63 -10.62 -3.21
C LEU A 223 0.66 -11.57 -2.49
N SER A 224 1.20 -12.41 -1.62
CA SER A 224 0.38 -13.24 -0.74
C SER A 224 -0.48 -12.38 0.19
N VAL A 225 -1.56 -12.98 0.69
CA VAL A 225 -2.44 -12.33 1.69
C VAL A 225 -1.60 -11.77 2.84
N GLY A 226 -1.88 -10.53 3.23
CA GLY A 226 -1.15 -9.79 4.27
C GLY A 226 0.04 -8.98 3.76
N LYS A 227 0.64 -9.30 2.61
CA LYS A 227 1.74 -8.53 2.03
C LYS A 227 1.24 -7.33 1.25
N TYR A 228 1.46 -6.14 1.80
CA TYR A 228 0.93 -4.86 1.29
C TYR A 228 2.01 -3.95 0.66
N ASP A 229 3.15 -4.51 0.27
CA ASP A 229 4.25 -3.72 -0.32
C ASP A 229 3.83 -3.09 -1.65
N SER A 230 3.03 -3.79 -2.47
CA SER A 230 2.51 -3.26 -3.72
C SER A 230 1.49 -2.15 -3.50
N ALA A 231 0.59 -2.31 -2.54
CA ALA A 231 -0.38 -1.28 -2.16
C ALA A 231 0.33 0.00 -1.69
N LEU A 232 1.36 -0.15 -0.84
CA LEU A 232 2.22 0.97 -0.44
C LEU A 232 2.90 1.62 -1.65
N GLY A 233 3.48 0.82 -2.55
CA GLY A 233 4.14 1.32 -3.75
C GLY A 233 3.21 2.15 -4.64
N ILE A 234 1.97 1.70 -4.80
CA ILE A 234 0.91 2.42 -5.52
C ILE A 234 0.57 3.73 -4.81
N LEU A 235 0.29 3.69 -3.50
CA LEU A 235 -0.03 4.89 -2.71
C LEU A 235 1.11 5.90 -2.75
N PHE A 236 2.34 5.42 -2.59
CA PHE A 236 3.55 6.26 -2.65
C PHE A 236 3.70 6.94 -4.00
N PHE A 237 3.57 6.19 -5.09
CA PHE A 237 3.62 6.72 -6.44
C PHE A 237 2.51 7.75 -6.69
N LEU A 238 1.26 7.42 -6.41
CA LEU A 238 0.11 8.30 -6.63
C LEU A 238 0.25 9.59 -5.82
N THR A 239 0.64 9.49 -4.54
CA THR A 239 0.82 10.65 -3.67
C THR A 239 1.90 11.58 -4.21
N THR A 240 3.06 11.01 -4.56
CA THR A 240 4.19 11.77 -5.11
C THR A 240 3.82 12.41 -6.45
N PHE A 241 3.14 11.68 -7.33
CA PHE A 241 2.65 12.21 -8.60
C PHE A 241 1.71 13.41 -8.40
N LEU A 242 0.74 13.29 -7.47
CA LEU A 242 -0.19 14.38 -7.16
C LEU A 242 0.54 15.61 -6.60
N ILE A 243 1.52 15.42 -5.72
CA ILE A 243 2.33 16.50 -5.17
C ILE A 243 3.11 17.23 -6.29
N PHE A 244 3.84 16.46 -7.11
CA PHE A 244 4.60 17.05 -8.21
C PHE A 244 3.71 17.76 -9.23
N ASN A 245 2.56 17.18 -9.55
CA ASN A 245 1.62 17.80 -10.46
C ASN A 245 1.01 19.08 -9.88
N ALA A 246 0.64 19.09 -8.60
CA ALA A 246 0.17 20.30 -7.91
C ALA A 246 1.22 21.42 -7.94
N MET A 247 2.49 21.08 -7.68
CA MET A 247 3.59 22.04 -7.69
C MET A 247 3.89 22.55 -9.11
N LYS A 248 3.84 21.67 -10.12
CA LYS A 248 4.06 21.99 -11.53
C LYS A 248 2.98 22.96 -12.07
N GLU A 249 1.72 22.63 -11.82
CA GLU A 249 0.56 23.38 -12.31
C GLU A 249 0.13 24.52 -11.36
N LYS A 250 0.83 24.67 -10.22
CA LYS A 250 0.53 25.65 -9.15
C LYS A 250 -0.90 25.54 -8.61
N ILE A 251 -1.38 24.30 -8.45
CA ILE A 251 -2.72 23.99 -7.95
C ILE A 251 -2.68 23.80 -6.44
N TYR A 252 -2.77 24.88 -5.68
CA TYR A 252 -2.73 24.88 -4.22
C TYR A 252 -4.12 25.09 -3.60
N SER A 253 -5.13 24.32 -4.06
CA SER A 253 -6.46 24.34 -3.47
C SER A 253 -6.51 23.61 -2.13
N SER A 254 -7.44 24.00 -1.24
CA SER A 254 -7.65 23.29 0.03
C SER A 254 -8.07 21.84 -0.16
N THR A 255 -8.76 21.52 -1.24
CA THR A 255 -9.14 20.14 -1.61
C THR A 255 -7.91 19.33 -1.96
N THR A 256 -7.03 19.85 -2.84
CA THR A 256 -5.75 19.22 -3.19
C THR A 256 -4.90 18.99 -1.95
N PHE A 257 -4.78 20.01 -1.10
CA PHE A 257 -4.00 19.93 0.13
C PHE A 257 -4.51 18.82 1.07
N LYS A 258 -5.80 18.82 1.39
CA LYS A 258 -6.40 17.81 2.27
C LYS A 258 -6.25 16.40 1.71
N PHE A 259 -6.43 16.24 0.41
CA PHE A 259 -6.32 14.94 -0.23
C PHE A 259 -4.88 14.40 -0.21
N ILE A 260 -3.88 15.26 -0.45
CA ILE A 260 -2.46 14.89 -0.35
C ILE A 260 -2.12 14.49 1.10
N LEU A 261 -2.63 15.21 2.11
CA LEU A 261 -2.46 14.80 3.51
C LEU A 261 -3.08 13.43 3.79
N LEU A 262 -4.29 13.17 3.28
CA LEU A 262 -4.95 11.87 3.39
C LEU A 262 -4.08 10.76 2.80
N MET A 263 -3.62 10.94 1.56
CA MET A 263 -2.82 9.93 0.86
C MET A 263 -1.46 9.70 1.54
N SER A 264 -0.82 10.76 2.04
CA SER A 264 0.45 10.66 2.78
C SER A 264 0.27 9.89 4.09
N LEU A 265 -0.78 10.20 4.84
CA LEU A 265 -1.09 9.51 6.09
C LEU A 265 -1.48 8.05 5.84
N PHE A 266 -2.26 7.78 4.81
CA PHE A 266 -2.62 6.41 4.43
C PHE A 266 -1.38 5.59 4.04
N SER A 267 -0.45 6.18 3.28
CA SER A 267 0.83 5.54 2.93
C SER A 267 1.65 5.20 4.17
N PHE A 268 1.72 6.12 5.13
CA PHE A 268 2.41 5.91 6.41
C PHE A 268 1.75 4.81 7.26
N GLN A 269 0.41 4.80 7.33
CA GLN A 269 -0.33 3.76 8.04
C GLN A 269 -0.28 2.40 7.35
N MET A 270 -0.10 2.38 6.02
CA MET A 270 0.09 1.13 5.27
C MET A 270 1.41 0.44 5.65
N LYS A 271 2.49 1.21 5.72
CA LYS A 271 3.80 0.77 6.18
C LYS A 271 4.63 1.97 6.61
N GLN A 272 5.41 1.83 7.66
CA GLN A 272 6.20 2.94 8.22
C GLN A 272 7.14 3.60 7.20
N THR A 273 7.62 2.85 6.20
CA THR A 273 8.43 3.40 5.10
C THR A 273 7.68 4.46 4.26
N GLY A 274 6.36 4.53 4.36
CA GLY A 274 5.58 5.65 3.82
C GLY A 274 5.96 7.02 4.41
N VAL A 275 6.66 7.05 5.57
CA VAL A 275 7.19 8.29 6.17
C VAL A 275 8.13 9.04 5.23
N TYR A 276 8.79 8.37 4.30
CA TYR A 276 9.70 9.03 3.34
C TYR A 276 8.99 10.03 2.41
N LEU A 277 7.67 9.97 2.30
CA LEU A 277 6.88 11.02 1.64
C LEU A 277 7.02 12.39 2.29
N ILE A 278 7.44 12.47 3.56
CA ILE A 278 7.66 13.75 4.27
C ILE A 278 8.68 14.63 3.53
N LEU A 279 9.66 14.03 2.85
CA LEU A 279 10.70 14.73 2.10
C LEU A 279 10.13 15.61 0.98
N ILE A 280 8.99 15.21 0.41
CA ILE A 280 8.32 16.00 -0.63
C ILE A 280 7.08 16.71 -0.09
N LEU A 281 6.49 16.20 0.97
CA LEU A 281 5.33 16.80 1.64
C LEU A 281 5.70 18.15 2.27
N ILE A 282 6.85 18.27 2.93
CA ILE A 282 7.32 19.53 3.54
C ILE A 282 7.46 20.66 2.50
N PRO A 283 8.18 20.48 1.37
CA PRO A 283 8.24 21.49 0.32
C PRO A 283 6.86 21.88 -0.23
N PHE A 284 5.96 20.88 -0.39
CA PHE A 284 4.59 21.13 -0.85
C PHE A 284 3.80 21.97 0.17
N ILE A 285 3.85 21.65 1.45
CA ILE A 285 3.21 22.41 2.53
C ILE A 285 3.73 23.85 2.55
N TYR A 286 5.05 24.03 2.45
CA TYR A 286 5.67 25.34 2.38
C TYR A 286 5.11 26.17 1.21
N GLN A 287 5.05 25.59 0.01
CA GLN A 287 4.49 26.26 -1.17
C GLN A 287 3.00 26.55 -1.00
N TYR A 288 2.23 25.61 -0.42
CA TYR A 288 0.82 25.83 -0.13
C TYR A 288 0.59 27.04 0.79
N ILE A 289 1.36 27.12 1.88
CA ILE A 289 1.28 28.25 2.85
C ILE A 289 1.64 29.57 2.17
N LYS A 290 2.72 29.56 1.39
CA LYS A 290 3.22 30.75 0.68
C LYS A 290 2.23 31.28 -0.35
N GLU A 291 1.71 30.42 -1.22
CA GLU A 291 0.84 30.81 -2.33
C GLU A 291 -0.56 31.26 -1.85
N ASN A 292 -1.05 30.69 -0.75
CA ASN A 292 -2.36 31.05 -0.19
C ASN A 292 -2.28 32.12 0.92
N GLY A 293 -1.09 32.58 1.31
CA GLY A 293 -0.94 33.51 2.45
C GLY A 293 -1.52 32.97 3.76
N THR A 294 -1.51 31.63 3.93
CA THR A 294 -2.22 30.95 5.02
C THR A 294 -1.47 31.14 6.34
N SER A 295 -2.15 31.63 7.39
CA SER A 295 -1.56 31.67 8.73
C SER A 295 -1.40 30.24 9.32
N ILE A 296 -0.47 30.08 10.26
CA ILE A 296 -0.26 28.80 10.97
C ILE A 296 -1.57 28.32 11.62
N ALA A 297 -2.35 29.20 12.22
CA ALA A 297 -3.63 28.85 12.84
C ALA A 297 -4.64 28.30 11.81
N SER A 298 -4.72 28.92 10.64
CA SER A 298 -5.57 28.47 9.54
C SER A 298 -5.09 27.14 8.97
N PHE A 299 -3.78 26.93 8.88
CA PHE A 299 -3.16 25.65 8.48
C PHE A 299 -3.51 24.55 9.48
N LEU A 300 -3.34 24.76 10.78
CA LEU A 300 -3.70 23.80 11.82
C LEU A 300 -5.20 23.48 11.79
N LYS A 301 -6.07 24.50 11.62
CA LYS A 301 -7.51 24.28 11.45
C LYS A 301 -7.86 23.46 10.21
N LEU A 302 -7.08 23.56 9.14
CA LEU A 302 -7.28 22.75 7.93
C LEU A 302 -6.84 21.30 8.10
N SER A 303 -5.82 21.06 8.94
CA SER A 303 -5.11 19.78 9.09
C SER A 303 -5.52 19.01 10.36
N TYR A 304 -6.31 19.58 11.28
CA TYR A 304 -6.54 19.05 12.63
C TYR A 304 -7.04 17.58 12.63
N SER A 305 -7.91 17.22 11.70
CA SER A 305 -8.43 15.85 11.63
C SER A 305 -7.35 14.83 11.24
N TYR A 306 -6.45 15.21 10.31
CA TYR A 306 -5.33 14.36 9.90
C TYR A 306 -4.29 14.25 11.01
N ILE A 307 -4.02 15.36 11.71
CA ILE A 307 -3.14 15.38 12.89
C ILE A 307 -3.73 14.50 13.99
N GLY A 308 -5.03 14.57 14.24
CA GLY A 308 -5.71 13.73 15.21
C GLY A 308 -5.61 12.24 14.90
N ILE A 309 -5.83 11.85 13.64
CA ILE A 309 -5.67 10.46 13.18
C ILE A 309 -4.20 10.01 13.31
N PHE A 310 -3.24 10.86 12.96
CA PHE A 310 -1.82 10.57 13.10
C PHE A 310 -1.43 10.35 14.57
N ILE A 311 -1.85 11.22 15.49
CA ILE A 311 -1.60 11.08 16.92
C ILE A 311 -2.23 9.79 17.46
N LEU A 312 -3.47 9.48 17.04
CA LEU A 312 -4.13 8.24 17.43
C LEU A 312 -3.36 7.00 16.96
N TRP A 313 -2.82 7.04 15.75
CA TRP A 313 -1.98 5.96 15.22
C TRP A 313 -0.69 5.79 16.02
N LEU A 314 -0.03 6.89 16.39
CA LEU A 314 1.15 6.85 17.27
C LEU A 314 0.80 6.34 18.67
N ALA A 315 -0.34 6.74 19.24
CA ALA A 315 -0.83 6.22 20.52
C ALA A 315 -1.06 4.71 20.46
N LYS A 316 -1.67 4.22 19.36
CA LYS A 316 -1.80 2.79 19.11
C LYS A 316 -0.43 2.10 19.10
N ASN A 317 0.57 2.66 18.40
CA ASN A 317 1.92 2.09 18.36
C ASN A 317 2.54 2.01 19.76
N ILE A 318 2.47 3.09 20.57
CA ILE A 318 2.97 3.08 21.95
C ILE A 318 2.31 1.97 22.77
N ILE A 319 1.00 1.83 22.68
CA ILE A 319 0.26 0.80 23.41
C ILE A 319 0.73 -0.60 23.01
N THR A 320 0.85 -0.85 21.73
CA THR A 320 1.17 -2.20 21.24
C THR A 320 2.65 -2.56 21.32
N THR A 321 3.55 -1.56 21.27
CA THR A 321 5.00 -1.79 21.11
C THR A 321 5.88 -1.03 22.08
N SER A 322 5.35 -0.12 22.89
CA SER A 322 6.09 0.90 23.67
C SER A 322 6.80 1.98 22.84
N CYS A 323 6.76 1.95 21.51
CA CYS A 323 7.50 2.84 20.61
C CYS A 323 6.56 3.66 19.71
N LEU A 324 6.96 4.90 19.38
CA LEU A 324 6.25 5.69 18.35
C LEU A 324 6.43 5.09 16.96
N PHE A 325 7.67 4.67 16.65
CA PHE A 325 8.07 4.09 15.37
C PHE A 325 8.85 2.78 15.63
N PHE A 326 8.13 1.69 15.86
CA PHE A 326 8.77 0.39 16.05
C PHE A 326 9.48 -0.05 14.76
N PRO A 327 10.71 -0.61 14.79
CA PRO A 327 11.52 -0.96 15.97
C PRO A 327 12.58 0.08 16.37
N ILE A 328 12.43 1.34 16.03
CA ILE A 328 13.45 2.38 16.25
C ILE A 328 13.55 2.71 17.75
N GLU A 329 14.57 2.19 18.43
CA GLU A 329 14.75 2.22 19.88
C GLU A 329 14.64 3.62 20.49
N PHE A 330 15.26 4.65 19.89
CA PHE A 330 15.19 6.03 20.44
C PHE A 330 13.78 6.65 20.44
N THR A 331 12.81 6.02 19.76
CA THR A 331 11.39 6.44 19.77
C THR A 331 10.56 5.71 20.81
N CYS A 332 11.16 4.78 21.55
CA CYS A 332 10.50 3.96 22.53
C CYS A 332 10.52 4.61 23.91
N ILE A 333 9.58 4.25 24.77
CA ILE A 333 9.44 4.74 26.14
C ILE A 333 9.85 3.62 27.10
N PRO A 334 11.11 3.64 27.60
CA PRO A 334 11.69 2.51 28.36
C PRO A 334 10.99 2.22 29.69
N ASN A 335 10.30 3.22 30.26
CA ASN A 335 9.65 3.10 31.56
C ASN A 335 8.26 2.47 31.51
N LEU A 336 7.79 2.06 30.34
CA LEU A 336 6.51 1.34 30.22
C LEU A 336 6.73 -0.13 30.59
N SER A 337 5.80 -0.68 31.38
CA SER A 337 5.86 -2.05 31.89
C SER A 337 5.88 -3.13 30.80
N TRP A 338 5.44 -2.79 29.59
CA TRP A 338 5.46 -3.68 28.41
C TRP A 338 6.59 -3.40 27.44
N HIS A 339 7.56 -2.55 27.82
CA HIS A 339 8.75 -2.30 27.00
C HIS A 339 9.73 -3.47 27.11
N GLU A 340 10.23 -3.99 25.97
CA GLU A 340 11.24 -5.02 25.94
C GLU A 340 12.40 -4.66 25.01
N LYS A 341 13.57 -4.44 25.59
CA LYS A 341 14.78 -4.01 24.86
C LYS A 341 15.37 -5.15 24.02
N ILE A 342 15.40 -6.37 24.54
CA ILE A 342 16.05 -7.52 23.88
C ILE A 342 15.41 -7.82 22.50
N GLN A 343 14.09 -7.69 22.40
CA GLN A 343 13.39 -7.89 21.13
C GLN A 343 13.69 -6.79 20.12
N LEU A 344 13.87 -5.55 20.58
CA LEU A 344 14.23 -4.42 19.73
C LEU A 344 15.61 -4.60 19.12
N ASP A 345 16.59 -5.01 19.92
CA ASP A 345 17.96 -5.27 19.44
C ASP A 345 17.99 -6.38 18.36
N PHE A 346 17.21 -7.44 18.55
CA PHE A 346 17.08 -8.52 17.55
C PHE A 346 16.52 -8.02 16.24
N VAL A 347 15.50 -7.16 16.28
CA VAL A 347 14.85 -6.65 15.08
C VAL A 347 15.70 -5.60 14.39
N ASP A 348 16.30 -4.69 15.15
CA ASP A 348 17.16 -3.64 14.61
C ASP A 348 18.34 -4.27 13.85
N THR A 349 18.98 -5.28 14.42
CA THR A 349 20.06 -6.03 13.75
C THR A 349 19.57 -6.82 12.53
N SER A 350 18.30 -7.29 12.51
CA SER A 350 17.76 -8.05 11.39
C SER A 350 17.22 -7.20 10.24
N MET A 351 16.97 -5.90 10.47
CA MET A 351 16.31 -5.01 9.51
C MET A 351 17.27 -4.12 8.71
N ILE A 352 18.43 -3.81 9.24
CA ILE A 352 19.43 -2.95 8.59
C ILE A 352 20.48 -3.81 7.91
N TYR A 353 20.06 -4.60 6.92
CA TYR A 353 21.02 -5.28 6.05
C TYR A 353 21.20 -4.48 4.77
N SER A 354 22.30 -3.75 4.70
CA SER A 354 22.81 -3.23 3.44
C SER A 354 23.30 -4.40 2.58
N PRO A 355 23.13 -4.34 1.25
CA PRO A 355 23.73 -5.33 0.35
C PRO A 355 25.24 -5.49 0.51
N ILE A 356 25.89 -4.47 1.04
CA ILE A 356 27.33 -4.44 1.32
C ILE A 356 27.53 -4.05 2.78
N ASP A 357 28.12 -4.96 3.53
CA ASP A 357 28.62 -4.71 4.88
C ASP A 357 30.15 -4.54 4.84
N PHE A 358 30.60 -3.31 5.00
CA PHE A 358 32.02 -2.97 5.01
C PHE A 358 32.76 -3.47 6.26
N SER A 359 32.05 -3.87 7.32
CA SER A 359 32.61 -4.44 8.54
C SER A 359 32.80 -5.96 8.45
N SER A 360 32.18 -6.59 7.46
CA SER A 360 32.23 -8.04 7.25
C SER A 360 33.59 -8.50 6.73
N SER A 361 34.04 -9.67 7.17
CA SER A 361 35.19 -10.36 6.60
C SER A 361 34.93 -10.97 5.22
N ILE A 362 33.66 -10.97 4.75
CA ILE A 362 33.28 -11.50 3.45
C ILE A 362 33.66 -10.49 2.37
N PRO A 363 34.38 -10.90 1.30
CA PRO A 363 34.73 -10.01 0.20
C PRO A 363 33.50 -9.33 -0.41
N ILE A 364 33.60 -8.04 -0.72
CA ILE A 364 32.52 -7.23 -1.31
C ILE A 364 31.92 -7.90 -2.55
N TYR A 365 32.75 -8.53 -3.39
CA TYR A 365 32.28 -9.26 -4.57
C TYR A 365 31.30 -10.38 -4.20
N SER A 366 31.62 -11.18 -3.19
CA SER A 366 30.77 -12.29 -2.73
C SER A 366 29.48 -11.79 -2.11
N GLN A 367 29.50 -10.65 -1.40
CA GLN A 367 28.31 -10.00 -0.88
C GLN A 367 27.40 -9.51 -2.01
N LEU A 368 27.96 -8.87 -3.03
CA LEU A 368 27.24 -8.41 -4.22
C LEU A 368 26.66 -9.57 -5.02
N GLU A 369 27.40 -10.67 -5.17
CA GLU A 369 26.93 -11.88 -5.83
C GLU A 369 25.74 -12.50 -5.09
N THR A 370 25.81 -12.61 -3.78
CA THR A 370 24.72 -13.09 -2.93
C THR A 370 23.49 -12.20 -3.07
N TRP A 371 23.67 -10.87 -2.99
CA TRP A 371 22.58 -9.92 -3.16
C TRP A 371 21.99 -9.96 -4.57
N PHE A 372 22.82 -10.06 -5.60
CA PHE A 372 22.38 -10.14 -6.99
C PHE A 372 21.49 -11.36 -7.25
N ASN A 373 21.81 -12.49 -6.61
CA ASN A 373 21.04 -13.72 -6.74
C ASN A 373 19.83 -13.80 -5.77
N PHE A 374 19.76 -12.88 -4.79
CA PHE A 374 18.70 -12.88 -3.81
C PHE A 374 17.37 -12.39 -4.40
N SER A 375 16.28 -13.09 -4.08
CA SER A 375 14.90 -12.65 -4.42
C SER A 375 14.69 -12.16 -5.85
N LYS A 376 15.39 -12.77 -6.82
CA LYS A 376 15.31 -12.40 -8.25
C LYS A 376 15.83 -10.97 -8.56
N ASN A 377 16.71 -10.43 -7.74
CA ASN A 377 17.31 -9.13 -7.99
C ASN A 377 18.01 -9.07 -9.36
N SER A 378 18.67 -10.17 -9.78
CA SER A 378 19.31 -10.26 -11.10
C SER A 378 18.33 -10.03 -12.25
N GLN A 379 17.13 -10.57 -12.16
CA GLN A 379 16.10 -10.35 -13.19
C GLN A 379 15.72 -8.88 -13.30
N PHE A 380 15.50 -8.22 -12.16
CA PHE A 380 15.15 -6.81 -12.16
C PHE A 380 16.30 -5.92 -12.63
N ILE A 381 17.52 -6.16 -12.16
CA ILE A 381 18.71 -5.38 -12.53
C ILE A 381 18.98 -5.42 -14.04
N ILE A 382 18.69 -6.54 -14.70
CA ILE A 382 18.86 -6.66 -16.15
C ILE A 382 17.68 -6.04 -16.89
N ASN A 383 16.44 -6.37 -16.47
CA ASN A 383 15.25 -5.97 -17.22
C ASN A 383 14.91 -4.49 -17.07
N PHE A 384 15.14 -3.90 -15.89
CA PHE A 384 14.76 -2.52 -15.63
C PHE A 384 15.52 -1.50 -16.50
N PRO A 385 16.85 -1.52 -16.60
CA PRO A 385 17.59 -0.64 -17.52
C PRO A 385 17.20 -0.82 -18.98
N ILE A 386 16.98 -2.07 -19.42
CA ILE A 386 16.53 -2.36 -20.80
C ILE A 386 15.18 -1.71 -21.06
N THR A 387 14.25 -1.84 -20.10
CA THR A 387 12.93 -1.21 -20.18
C THR A 387 13.03 0.32 -20.23
N LEU A 388 13.88 0.93 -19.38
CA LEU A 388 14.11 2.37 -19.41
C LEU A 388 14.68 2.83 -20.76
N LEU A 389 15.62 2.06 -21.32
CA LEU A 389 16.18 2.35 -22.64
C LEU A 389 15.12 2.28 -23.74
N ILE A 390 14.26 1.25 -23.73
CA ILE A 390 13.18 1.11 -24.71
C ILE A 390 12.21 2.31 -24.61
N ILE A 391 11.79 2.69 -23.40
CA ILE A 391 10.92 3.85 -23.19
C ILE A 391 11.60 5.13 -23.70
N TYR A 392 12.87 5.32 -23.35
CA TYR A 392 13.65 6.48 -23.81
C TYR A 392 13.73 6.53 -25.34
N LEU A 393 14.10 5.42 -26.02
CA LEU A 393 14.19 5.36 -27.46
C LEU A 393 12.84 5.58 -28.13
N THR A 394 11.76 5.03 -27.58
CA THR A 394 10.40 5.24 -28.08
C THR A 394 10.06 6.73 -28.05
N PHE A 395 10.31 7.42 -26.95
CA PHE A 395 10.01 8.85 -26.85
C PHE A 395 10.94 9.70 -27.73
N LYS A 396 12.22 9.33 -27.84
CA LYS A 396 13.16 9.98 -28.75
C LYS A 396 12.70 9.86 -30.20
N PHE A 397 12.21 8.70 -30.62
CA PHE A 397 11.63 8.49 -31.94
C PHE A 397 10.41 9.37 -32.23
N LEU A 398 9.58 9.63 -31.20
CA LEU A 398 8.41 10.51 -31.29
C LEU A 398 8.77 12.01 -31.28
N THR A 399 10.02 12.38 -31.01
CA THR A 399 10.47 13.78 -30.90
C THR A 399 10.65 14.42 -32.28
N ILE A 400 9.98 15.56 -32.51
CA ILE A 400 10.11 16.33 -33.74
C ILE A 400 11.18 17.42 -33.58
N SER A 401 11.10 18.21 -32.51
CA SER A 401 12.00 19.33 -32.27
C SER A 401 12.32 19.54 -30.79
N LYS A 402 13.42 20.27 -30.52
CA LYS A 402 13.74 20.68 -29.14
C LYS A 402 12.98 21.96 -28.84
N SER A 403 12.07 21.92 -27.87
CA SER A 403 11.52 23.14 -27.30
C SER A 403 12.58 23.87 -26.45
N LYS A 404 12.54 25.23 -26.41
CA LYS A 404 13.42 26.01 -25.53
C LYS A 404 13.12 25.65 -24.07
N LEU A 405 14.08 25.04 -23.42
CA LEU A 405 13.99 24.53 -22.05
C LEU A 405 14.00 25.68 -21.03
N ASN A 406 12.87 26.01 -20.48
CA ASN A 406 12.79 26.89 -19.31
C ASN A 406 12.18 26.14 -18.13
N LYS A 407 12.99 25.48 -17.28
CA LYS A 407 12.70 25.21 -15.86
C LYS A 407 13.60 24.09 -15.30
N ILE A 408 14.86 24.45 -15.06
CA ILE A 408 15.85 23.59 -14.39
C ILE A 408 15.44 23.24 -12.93
N MET A 409 14.67 24.11 -12.29
CA MET A 409 14.40 24.02 -10.84
C MET A 409 13.59 22.77 -10.40
N TYR A 410 12.60 22.36 -11.17
CA TYR A 410 11.80 21.14 -10.85
C TYR A 410 12.56 19.84 -11.08
N ARG A 411 13.48 19.82 -12.04
CA ARG A 411 14.30 18.63 -12.34
C ARG A 411 15.22 18.30 -11.18
N GLY A 412 15.82 19.31 -10.58
CA GLY A 412 16.67 19.11 -9.39
C GLY A 412 15.91 18.52 -8.23
N SER A 413 14.71 19.02 -7.94
CA SER A 413 13.87 18.52 -6.83
C SER A 413 13.47 17.05 -7.01
N ILE A 414 13.06 16.66 -8.22
CA ILE A 414 12.71 15.27 -8.53
C ILE A 414 13.93 14.36 -8.38
N SER A 415 15.08 14.79 -8.94
CA SER A 415 16.31 14.00 -8.88
C SER A 415 16.82 13.82 -7.45
N ILE A 416 16.79 14.87 -6.63
CA ILE A 416 17.18 14.83 -5.22
C ILE A 416 16.22 13.90 -4.44
N PHE A 417 14.91 14.04 -4.65
CA PHE A 417 13.92 13.19 -4.01
C PHE A 417 14.11 11.72 -4.36
N LEU A 418 14.30 11.39 -5.64
CA LEU A 418 14.55 10.03 -6.10
C LEU A 418 15.87 9.49 -5.53
N PHE A 419 16.93 10.29 -5.52
CA PHE A 419 18.24 9.89 -5.01
C PHE A 419 18.17 9.56 -3.51
N ILE A 420 17.54 10.42 -2.71
CA ILE A 420 17.38 10.17 -1.27
C ILE A 420 16.56 8.88 -1.02
N ASN A 421 15.45 8.69 -1.77
CA ASN A 421 14.66 7.47 -1.63
C ASN A 421 15.41 6.22 -2.09
N LEU A 422 16.30 6.31 -3.10
CA LEU A 422 17.17 5.20 -3.48
C LEU A 422 18.17 4.83 -2.38
N ILE A 423 18.71 5.82 -1.66
CA ILE A 423 19.58 5.57 -0.51
C ILE A 423 18.81 4.84 0.59
N PHE A 424 17.59 5.30 0.91
CA PHE A 424 16.76 4.63 1.91
C PHE A 424 16.38 3.21 1.49
N TRP A 425 16.00 3.02 0.22
CA TRP A 425 15.72 1.68 -0.28
C TRP A 425 16.95 0.77 -0.20
N TYR A 426 18.13 1.26 -0.57
CA TYR A 426 19.38 0.51 -0.52
C TYR A 426 19.70 0.00 0.89
N ASN A 427 19.41 0.81 1.91
CA ASN A 427 19.62 0.46 3.31
C ASN A 427 18.44 -0.30 3.95
N SER A 428 17.40 -0.64 3.18
CA SER A 428 16.24 -1.37 3.69
C SER A 428 16.28 -2.83 3.25
N ASN A 429 16.29 -3.72 4.22
CA ASN A 429 16.07 -5.17 4.07
C ASN A 429 16.67 -5.78 2.79
N TYR A 430 18.01 -5.78 2.68
CA TYR A 430 18.79 -6.25 1.52
C TYR A 430 18.47 -5.57 0.18
N ALA A 431 17.96 -4.35 0.19
CA ALA A 431 17.57 -3.64 -1.01
C ALA A 431 16.71 -4.51 -1.96
N ASN A 432 15.70 -5.19 -1.39
CA ASN A 432 14.79 -6.00 -2.18
C ASN A 432 13.91 -5.10 -3.06
N PHE A 433 13.85 -5.41 -4.35
CA PHE A 433 13.15 -4.57 -5.34
C PHE A 433 11.65 -4.41 -5.07
N ARG A 434 10.99 -5.38 -4.42
CA ARG A 434 9.58 -5.26 -4.06
C ARG A 434 9.29 -4.05 -3.13
N TYR A 435 10.23 -3.69 -2.27
CA TYR A 435 10.06 -2.54 -1.38
C TYR A 435 10.24 -1.18 -2.08
N GLY A 436 10.83 -1.20 -3.27
CA GLY A 436 11.06 -0.02 -4.10
C GLY A 436 9.98 0.25 -5.15
N THR A 437 8.86 -0.48 -5.19
CA THR A 437 7.85 -0.37 -6.26
C THR A 437 7.45 1.07 -6.58
N GLY A 438 7.15 1.89 -5.58
CA GLY A 438 6.81 3.29 -5.78
C GLY A 438 7.94 4.12 -6.39
N ILE A 439 9.18 3.83 -6.03
CA ILE A 439 10.38 4.51 -6.54
C ILE A 439 10.61 4.14 -8.00
N TRP A 440 10.48 2.88 -8.36
CA TRP A 440 10.65 2.42 -9.75
C TRP A 440 9.61 3.04 -10.68
N LEU A 441 8.36 3.10 -10.25
CA LEU A 441 7.30 3.78 -10.99
C LEU A 441 7.60 5.27 -11.19
N LEU A 442 8.17 5.95 -10.19
CA LEU A 442 8.57 7.35 -10.30
C LEU A 442 9.76 7.54 -11.25
N ILE A 443 10.74 6.63 -11.24
CA ILE A 443 11.87 6.69 -12.20
C ILE A 443 11.34 6.55 -13.62
N VAL A 444 10.46 5.60 -13.88
CA VAL A 444 9.81 5.42 -15.18
C VAL A 444 9.02 6.67 -15.60
N ALA A 445 8.23 7.24 -14.69
CA ALA A 445 7.49 8.47 -14.95
C ALA A 445 8.40 9.69 -15.17
N SER A 446 9.61 9.72 -14.59
CA SER A 446 10.57 10.81 -14.77
C SER A 446 11.06 10.94 -16.21
N ILE A 447 11.13 9.84 -16.95
CA ILE A 447 11.44 9.85 -18.39
C ILE A 447 10.35 10.63 -19.14
N ALA A 448 9.08 10.34 -18.85
CA ALA A 448 7.96 11.07 -19.43
C ALA A 448 8.01 12.57 -19.10
N TYR A 449 8.38 12.91 -17.86
CA TYR A 449 8.56 14.30 -17.46
C TYR A 449 9.64 15.00 -18.29
N TYR A 450 10.78 14.34 -18.53
CA TYR A 450 11.84 14.85 -19.39
C TYR A 450 11.34 15.14 -20.81
N PHE A 451 10.62 14.20 -21.42
CA PHE A 451 10.14 14.33 -22.79
C PHE A 451 8.92 15.26 -22.95
N SER A 452 8.20 15.59 -21.88
CA SER A 452 7.06 16.50 -21.94
C SER A 452 7.42 17.91 -22.43
N TYR A 453 8.70 18.29 -22.37
CA TYR A 453 9.23 19.56 -22.86
C TYR A 453 9.62 19.56 -24.35
N TYR A 454 9.51 18.43 -25.02
CA TYR A 454 9.79 18.33 -26.46
C TYR A 454 8.49 18.34 -27.26
N GLU A 455 8.57 18.81 -28.50
CA GLU A 455 7.48 18.63 -29.44
C GLU A 455 7.46 17.18 -29.89
N LEU A 456 6.35 16.48 -29.66
CA LEU A 456 6.17 15.07 -30.00
C LEU A 456 4.99 14.93 -30.97
N ASN A 457 5.12 14.04 -31.92
CA ASN A 457 4.04 13.64 -32.80
C ASN A 457 3.22 12.52 -32.15
N ILE A 458 2.17 12.88 -31.43
CA ILE A 458 1.23 11.93 -30.81
C ILE A 458 0.00 11.84 -31.70
N SER A 459 0.06 10.97 -32.71
CA SER A 459 -1.09 10.71 -33.59
C SER A 459 -2.11 9.78 -32.89
N SER A 460 -3.33 9.75 -33.43
CA SER A 460 -4.37 8.80 -33.00
C SER A 460 -3.93 7.34 -33.10
N ARG A 461 -3.07 7.01 -34.08
CA ARG A 461 -2.49 5.66 -34.22
C ARG A 461 -1.62 5.30 -33.01
N ILE A 462 -0.82 6.24 -32.50
CA ILE A 462 0.03 6.02 -31.32
C ILE A 462 -0.84 5.81 -30.07
N GLN A 463 -1.92 6.60 -29.95
CA GLN A 463 -2.87 6.39 -28.85
C GLN A 463 -3.54 5.00 -28.92
N ASN A 464 -3.94 4.55 -30.11
CA ASN A 464 -4.51 3.21 -30.27
C ASN A 464 -3.51 2.11 -29.91
N VAL A 465 -2.24 2.25 -30.30
CA VAL A 465 -1.18 1.31 -29.91
C VAL A 465 -0.99 1.32 -28.39
N ALA A 466 -0.98 2.48 -27.75
CA ALA A 466 -0.88 2.59 -26.29
C ALA A 466 -2.04 1.89 -25.58
N ILE A 467 -3.26 2.01 -26.11
CA ILE A 467 -4.44 1.32 -25.58
C ILE A 467 -4.30 -0.20 -25.72
N ILE A 468 -3.83 -0.67 -26.86
CA ILE A 468 -3.61 -2.11 -27.08
C ILE A 468 -2.56 -2.64 -26.09
N ILE A 469 -1.43 -1.96 -25.93
CA ILE A 469 -0.41 -2.34 -24.94
C ILE A 469 -0.97 -2.32 -23.53
N PHE A 470 -1.82 -1.33 -23.18
CA PHE A 470 -2.49 -1.27 -21.89
C PHE A 470 -3.40 -2.46 -21.64
N ILE A 471 -4.21 -2.86 -22.62
CA ILE A 471 -5.09 -4.03 -22.51
C ILE A 471 -4.25 -5.31 -22.29
N PHE A 472 -3.17 -5.48 -23.04
CA PHE A 472 -2.25 -6.60 -22.84
C PHE A 472 -1.60 -6.56 -21.45
N SER A 473 -1.12 -5.40 -21.00
CA SER A 473 -0.55 -5.23 -19.67
C SER A 473 -1.54 -5.59 -18.58
N LEU A 474 -2.80 -5.12 -18.71
CA LEU A 474 -3.87 -5.43 -17.79
C LEU A 474 -4.15 -6.94 -17.75
N ALA A 475 -4.22 -7.58 -18.92
CA ALA A 475 -4.47 -9.02 -19.03
C ALA A 475 -3.31 -9.89 -18.50
N GLN A 476 -2.10 -9.34 -18.41
CA GLN A 476 -0.93 -10.05 -17.89
C GLN A 476 -0.80 -9.99 -16.36
N ILE A 477 -1.43 -9.01 -15.69
CA ILE A 477 -1.39 -8.89 -14.22
C ILE A 477 -1.88 -10.18 -13.56
N PRO A 478 -3.04 -10.78 -13.96
CA PRO A 478 -3.35 -12.14 -13.58
C PRO A 478 -2.37 -13.09 -14.28
N ARG A 479 -1.56 -13.81 -13.51
CA ARG A 479 -0.60 -14.76 -14.06
C ARG A 479 -1.32 -15.91 -14.75
N PHE A 480 -0.61 -16.61 -15.63
CA PHE A 480 -1.14 -17.79 -16.33
C PHE A 480 -1.78 -18.81 -15.37
N TYR A 481 -1.15 -19.04 -14.23
CA TYR A 481 -1.69 -19.88 -13.15
C TYR A 481 -3.09 -19.43 -12.67
N SER A 482 -3.31 -18.11 -12.50
CA SER A 482 -4.63 -17.60 -12.08
C SER A 482 -5.72 -17.87 -13.12
N TYR A 483 -5.41 -17.80 -14.42
CA TYR A 483 -6.33 -18.18 -15.48
C TYR A 483 -6.61 -19.67 -15.45
N GLN A 484 -5.57 -20.49 -15.27
CA GLN A 484 -5.72 -21.93 -15.19
C GLN A 484 -6.63 -22.33 -14.03
N GLU A 485 -6.40 -21.80 -12.83
CA GLU A 485 -7.20 -22.06 -11.64
C GLU A 485 -8.66 -21.58 -11.82
N MET A 486 -8.85 -20.43 -12.47
CA MET A 486 -10.18 -19.94 -12.82
C MET A 486 -10.93 -20.91 -13.73
N PHE A 487 -10.29 -21.44 -14.79
CA PHE A 487 -10.92 -22.36 -15.73
C PHE A 487 -11.19 -23.74 -15.11
N LEU A 488 -10.32 -24.20 -14.22
CA LEU A 488 -10.51 -25.47 -13.53
C LEU A 488 -11.53 -25.39 -12.40
N ASN A 489 -12.05 -24.17 -12.15
CA ASN A 489 -12.98 -23.86 -11.06
C ASN A 489 -12.52 -24.38 -9.70
N ARG A 490 -11.19 -24.48 -9.53
CA ARG A 490 -10.54 -24.89 -8.30
C ARG A 490 -10.56 -23.74 -7.29
N LEU A 491 -11.75 -23.33 -6.94
CA LEU A 491 -11.97 -22.60 -5.70
C LEU A 491 -12.02 -23.64 -4.58
N ASN A 492 -10.88 -24.20 -4.24
CA ASN A 492 -10.79 -24.87 -2.97
C ASN A 492 -10.71 -23.81 -1.88
N ILE A 493 -11.90 -23.35 -1.46
CA ILE A 493 -12.09 -22.69 -0.18
C ILE A 493 -11.59 -23.63 0.94
N ASP A 494 -11.70 -24.93 0.70
CA ASP A 494 -11.27 -26.01 1.61
C ASP A 494 -9.74 -26.31 1.57
N GLU A 495 -8.97 -25.77 0.63
CA GLU A 495 -7.49 -25.89 0.62
C GLU A 495 -6.79 -25.06 1.71
N LEU A 496 -7.53 -24.33 2.50
CA LEU A 496 -7.07 -23.85 3.80
C LEU A 496 -7.10 -24.95 4.88
N ASN A 497 -7.40 -26.19 4.54
CA ASN A 497 -7.00 -27.34 5.33
C ASN A 497 -5.47 -27.47 5.31
N ILE A 498 -4.85 -26.49 5.98
CA ILE A 498 -3.46 -26.53 6.33
C ILE A 498 -3.36 -27.70 7.29
N GLU A 499 -2.66 -28.76 6.87
CA GLU A 499 -2.28 -29.81 7.80
C GLU A 499 -1.44 -29.18 8.90
N TYR A 500 -2.09 -28.86 10.01
CA TYR A 500 -1.44 -28.40 11.22
C TYR A 500 -0.67 -29.59 11.84
N ASN A 501 0.55 -29.80 11.41
CA ASN A 501 1.51 -30.63 12.15
C ASN A 501 2.01 -29.84 13.38
N THR A 502 1.10 -29.47 14.26
CA THR A 502 1.44 -28.74 15.47
C THR A 502 1.20 -29.63 16.68
N GLU A 503 2.27 -29.99 17.38
CA GLU A 503 2.14 -30.45 18.76
C GLU A 503 1.75 -29.26 19.62
N TYR A 504 0.51 -29.26 20.09
CA TYR A 504 -0.03 -28.26 21.01
C TYR A 504 0.62 -28.38 22.38
N PHE A 505 1.32 -27.36 22.82
CA PHE A 505 1.60 -27.17 24.24
C PHE A 505 0.57 -26.19 24.82
N GLN A 506 -0.42 -26.68 25.54
CA GLN A 506 -1.31 -25.83 26.31
C GLN A 506 -0.54 -25.17 27.45
N SER A 507 -0.42 -23.84 27.45
CA SER A 507 -0.03 -23.10 28.64
C SER A 507 -1.16 -23.13 29.68
N ASN A 508 -0.84 -22.98 30.95
CA ASN A 508 -1.83 -22.93 32.05
C ASN A 508 -2.84 -21.77 31.91
N TYR A 509 -2.70 -20.91 30.91
CA TYR A 509 -3.50 -19.70 30.68
C TYR A 509 -4.28 -19.76 29.35
N GLY A 510 -4.33 -20.89 28.67
CA GLY A 510 -5.05 -21.02 27.39
C GLY A 510 -4.29 -20.49 26.17
N TRP A 511 -3.10 -19.92 26.34
CA TRP A 511 -2.26 -19.45 25.25
C TRP A 511 -1.33 -20.56 24.78
N GLY A 512 -1.49 -21.02 23.53
CA GLY A 512 -0.65 -22.05 22.94
C GLY A 512 0.78 -21.57 22.69
N VAL A 513 1.76 -22.36 23.07
CA VAL A 513 3.18 -22.11 22.76
C VAL A 513 3.56 -22.99 21.58
N TYR A 514 4.04 -22.37 20.49
CA TYR A 514 4.53 -23.09 19.32
C TYR A 514 6.04 -22.94 19.20
N PRO A 515 6.74 -23.96 18.68
CA PRO A 515 8.15 -23.81 18.35
C PRO A 515 8.39 -22.70 17.35
N SER A 516 9.52 -22.01 17.40
CA SER A 516 9.88 -20.84 16.59
C SER A 516 9.84 -21.05 15.06
N THR A 517 9.71 -22.29 14.60
CA THR A 517 9.69 -22.69 13.19
C THR A 517 8.28 -22.92 12.64
N VAL A 518 7.24 -22.79 13.46
CA VAL A 518 5.87 -23.15 13.09
C VAL A 518 5.01 -21.90 12.89
N GLN A 519 4.18 -21.93 11.85
CA GLN A 519 3.22 -20.87 11.56
C GLN A 519 1.98 -20.99 12.45
N CYS A 520 1.52 -19.86 12.98
CA CYS A 520 0.39 -19.84 13.92
C CYS A 520 -1.01 -19.86 13.26
N TRP A 521 -1.10 -19.45 12.03
CA TRP A 521 -2.34 -19.36 11.23
C TRP A 521 -3.53 -18.72 11.98
N ASP A 522 -4.61 -19.46 12.16
CA ASP A 522 -5.85 -19.07 12.81
C ASP A 522 -5.90 -19.39 14.31
N VAL A 523 -4.79 -19.69 14.93
CA VAL A 523 -4.71 -19.93 16.37
C VAL A 523 -4.34 -18.61 17.06
N PRO A 524 -5.30 -17.95 17.77
CA PRO A 524 -5.10 -16.60 18.30
C PRO A 524 -4.04 -16.55 19.39
N GLU A 525 -3.84 -17.67 20.09
CA GLU A 525 -3.04 -17.80 21.29
C GLU A 525 -1.65 -18.33 20.99
N CYS A 526 -1.28 -18.33 19.70
CA CYS A 526 -0.01 -18.85 19.24
C CYS A 526 1.14 -17.88 19.53
N LYS A 527 2.19 -18.41 20.15
CA LYS A 527 3.44 -17.74 20.43
C LYS A 527 4.55 -18.35 19.58
N VAL A 528 5.26 -17.52 18.84
CA VAL A 528 6.34 -17.97 17.93
C VAL A 528 7.66 -18.19 18.65
N GLU A 529 7.84 -17.64 19.85
CA GLU A 529 9.06 -17.74 20.65
C GLU A 529 8.83 -18.46 21.97
N ASP A 530 9.85 -19.22 22.42
CA ASP A 530 9.81 -20.01 23.65
C ASP A 530 10.06 -19.13 24.91
N LYS A 531 9.27 -18.05 25.04
CA LYS A 531 9.31 -17.16 26.19
C LYS A 531 8.10 -17.35 27.08
N ASN A 532 8.32 -17.38 28.39
CA ASN A 532 7.26 -17.40 29.41
C ASN A 532 6.59 -16.02 29.54
N VAL A 533 5.86 -15.60 28.49
CA VAL A 533 5.07 -14.38 28.53
C VAL A 533 3.72 -14.70 29.16
N GLN A 534 3.41 -14.04 30.27
CA GLN A 534 2.11 -14.19 30.95
C GLN A 534 1.23 -12.98 30.67
N PRO A 535 -0.02 -13.17 30.26
CA PRO A 535 -0.97 -12.09 30.16
C PRO A 535 -1.39 -11.63 31.58
N TYR A 536 -1.47 -10.34 31.76
CA TYR A 536 -2.02 -9.71 32.95
C TYR A 536 -3.24 -8.87 32.56
N GLU A 537 -4.33 -8.98 33.32
CA GLU A 537 -5.52 -8.16 33.09
C GLU A 537 -5.54 -6.97 34.05
N TYR A 538 -5.59 -5.76 33.48
CA TYR A 538 -5.76 -4.52 34.23
C TYR A 538 -6.87 -3.67 33.61
N LEU A 539 -7.89 -3.33 34.41
CA LEU A 539 -9.07 -2.55 33.98
C LEU A 539 -9.76 -3.13 32.72
N GLY A 540 -9.83 -4.46 32.61
CA GLY A 540 -10.43 -5.14 31.46
C GLY A 540 -9.58 -5.06 30.16
N LYS A 541 -8.29 -4.79 30.28
CA LYS A 541 -7.33 -4.80 29.18
C LYS A 541 -6.24 -5.82 29.44
N THR A 542 -5.92 -6.60 28.40
CA THR A 542 -4.80 -7.55 28.43
C THR A 542 -3.48 -6.82 28.22
N ILE A 543 -2.52 -7.07 29.09
CA ILE A 543 -1.15 -6.51 29.04
C ILE A 543 -0.17 -7.67 29.03
N PHE A 544 0.77 -7.67 28.09
CA PHE A 544 1.91 -8.56 28.09
C PHE A 544 3.15 -7.81 28.59
N TYR A 545 3.71 -8.29 29.71
CA TYR A 545 4.94 -7.73 30.26
C TYR A 545 6.18 -8.28 29.56
N GLY A 546 7.21 -7.47 29.42
CA GLY A 546 8.55 -7.93 29.01
C GLY A 546 9.27 -8.70 30.14
N ASP A 547 10.26 -9.50 29.80
CA ASP A 547 10.99 -10.43 30.70
C ASP A 547 11.78 -9.77 31.87
N GLY A 548 11.60 -8.50 32.15
CA GLY A 548 12.32 -7.78 33.22
C GLY A 548 11.44 -7.29 34.38
N VAL A 549 10.13 -7.42 34.27
CA VAL A 549 9.22 -6.91 35.28
C VAL A 549 8.50 -8.10 35.93
N SER A 550 9.07 -8.60 37.06
CA SER A 550 8.29 -9.39 38.01
C SER A 550 7.16 -8.52 38.50
N GLY A 551 5.91 -8.86 38.10
CA GLY A 551 4.73 -8.19 38.62
C GLY A 551 4.67 -8.36 40.14
N ASN A 552 5.12 -7.36 40.88
CA ASN A 552 4.86 -7.17 42.30
C ASN A 552 3.80 -6.08 42.45
#